data_eee07e4a7e454ac8853718eb665e1c1c
#
_entry.id   eee07e4a7e454ac8853718eb665e1c1c
#
_cell.length_a   1.000
_cell.length_b   1.000
_cell.length_c   1.000
_cell.angle_alpha   90.00
_cell.angle_beta   90.00
_cell.angle_gamma   90.00
#
_symmetry.space_group_name_H-M   'P 1'
#
loop_
_entity.id
_entity.type
_entity.pdbx_description
1 polymer ?
#
loop_
_entity_poly.entity_id
_entity_poly.type
_entity_poly.pdbx_seq_one_letter_code
_entity_poly.pdbx_strand_id
1 'polypeptide(L)'
;MKTTDTLNSLMLLTDEPNEHLYINIANAIINYGESALPYLKKKLDETSDIFHIERLKILIDIIEQQCIINKLKSWSEKRDYDLLEPYFILSKYKFPKADWNKIGFQTVMIIEQVENELNHELTPLEQVKILNHIIFLGF
;
A
#
# COMPACT_ATOMS: atom_id res chain seq x y z
N MET A 1 4.01 -16.21 -19.53
CA MET A 1 3.74 -17.64 -19.29
C MET A 1 4.78 -18.32 -18.41
N LYS A 2 6.09 -18.27 -18.69
CA LYS A 2 7.12 -18.92 -17.80
C LYS A 2 7.17 -18.41 -16.34
N THR A 3 6.95 -17.15 -16.09
CA THR A 3 7.02 -16.54 -14.74
C THR A 3 5.93 -17.04 -13.77
N THR A 4 4.73 -17.26 -14.30
CA THR A 4 3.56 -17.74 -13.53
C THR A 4 3.76 -19.20 -13.07
N ASP A 5 4.30 -20.04 -13.96
CA ASP A 5 4.54 -21.46 -13.65
C ASP A 5 5.65 -21.63 -12.60
N THR A 6 6.69 -20.81 -12.68
CA THR A 6 7.78 -20.82 -11.69
C THR A 6 7.29 -20.35 -10.33
N LEU A 7 6.47 -19.28 -10.28
CA LEU A 7 5.94 -18.76 -9.01
C LEU A 7 4.99 -19.78 -8.35
N ASN A 8 4.13 -20.44 -9.13
CA ASN A 8 3.28 -21.53 -8.62
C ASN A 8 4.12 -22.67 -8.04
N SER A 9 5.23 -23.04 -8.70
CA SER A 9 6.13 -24.08 -8.20
C SER A 9 6.80 -23.66 -6.88
N LEU A 10 7.20 -22.39 -6.75
CA LEU A 10 7.75 -21.87 -5.49
C LEU A 10 6.72 -21.88 -4.35
N MET A 11 5.44 -21.60 -4.65
CA MET A 11 4.37 -21.66 -3.65
C MET A 11 4.16 -23.07 -3.08
N LEU A 12 4.45 -24.12 -3.84
CA LEU A 12 4.38 -25.50 -3.36
C LEU A 12 5.51 -25.86 -2.36
N LEU A 13 6.57 -25.07 -2.35
CA LEU A 13 7.76 -25.29 -1.51
C LEU A 13 7.80 -24.34 -0.29
N THR A 14 6.75 -23.56 -0.06
CA THR A 14 6.73 -22.62 1.10
C THR A 14 6.61 -23.31 2.45
N ASP A 15 6.28 -24.60 2.50
CA ASP A 15 6.23 -25.44 3.70
C ASP A 15 7.52 -26.27 3.91
N GLU A 16 8.59 -26.01 3.15
CA GLU A 16 9.88 -26.72 3.26
C GLU A 16 10.39 -26.71 4.70
N PRO A 17 10.59 -27.91 5.32
CA PRO A 17 11.04 -28.01 6.71
C PRO A 17 12.53 -27.67 6.89
N ASN A 18 13.35 -27.80 5.85
CA ASN A 18 14.75 -27.44 5.90
C ASN A 18 14.92 -25.92 5.82
N GLU A 19 15.40 -25.31 6.90
CA GLU A 19 15.54 -23.87 7.05
C GLU A 19 16.41 -23.23 5.94
N HIS A 20 17.53 -23.87 5.58
CA HIS A 20 18.42 -23.36 4.53
C HIS A 20 17.74 -23.37 3.16
N LEU A 21 16.99 -24.42 2.85
CA LEU A 21 16.23 -24.49 1.60
C LEU A 21 15.08 -23.49 1.61
N TYR A 22 14.36 -23.37 2.73
CA TYR A 22 13.29 -22.38 2.88
C TYR A 22 13.79 -20.95 2.66
N ILE A 23 14.94 -20.56 3.22
CA ILE A 23 15.52 -19.22 3.01
C ILE A 23 15.76 -18.94 1.52
N ASN A 24 16.25 -19.91 0.76
CA ASN A 24 16.47 -19.75 -0.68
C ASN A 24 15.14 -19.59 -1.44
N ILE A 25 14.13 -20.36 -1.07
CA ILE A 25 12.78 -20.26 -1.64
C ILE A 25 12.15 -18.91 -1.30
N ALA A 26 12.23 -18.49 -0.04
CA ALA A 26 11.74 -17.20 0.47
C ALA A 26 12.37 -16.03 -0.31
N ASN A 27 13.70 -16.02 -0.45
CA ASN A 27 14.40 -15.00 -1.22
C ASN A 27 13.99 -15.00 -2.71
N ALA A 28 13.80 -16.17 -3.30
CA ALA A 28 13.31 -16.27 -4.66
C ALA A 28 11.90 -15.65 -4.80
N ILE A 29 11.00 -15.92 -3.86
CA ILE A 29 9.65 -15.35 -3.83
C ILE A 29 9.69 -13.82 -3.62
N ILE A 30 10.50 -13.33 -2.67
CA ILE A 30 10.67 -11.90 -2.40
C ILE A 30 11.14 -11.15 -3.65
N ASN A 31 12.02 -11.74 -4.45
CA ASN A 31 12.50 -11.14 -5.70
C ASN A 31 11.40 -10.95 -6.77
N TYR A 32 10.28 -11.67 -6.70
CA TYR A 32 9.11 -11.40 -7.55
C TYR A 32 8.33 -10.14 -7.12
N GLY A 33 8.57 -9.64 -5.91
CA GLY A 33 7.94 -8.42 -5.39
C GLY A 33 6.42 -8.49 -5.37
N GLU A 34 5.77 -7.38 -5.73
CA GLU A 34 4.30 -7.24 -5.67
C GLU A 34 3.54 -8.34 -6.44
N SER A 35 4.13 -8.88 -7.50
CA SER A 35 3.51 -9.96 -8.29
C SER A 35 3.34 -11.29 -7.54
N ALA A 36 4.09 -11.51 -6.45
CA ALA A 36 3.96 -12.69 -5.61
C ALA A 36 2.78 -12.60 -4.62
N LEU A 37 2.34 -11.39 -4.25
CA LEU A 37 1.32 -11.19 -3.21
C LEU A 37 0.00 -11.93 -3.45
N PRO A 38 -0.61 -11.94 -4.66
CA PRO A 38 -1.86 -12.69 -4.88
C PRO A 38 -1.71 -14.19 -4.63
N TYR A 39 -0.55 -14.76 -4.98
CA TYR A 39 -0.26 -16.18 -4.79
C TYR A 39 -0.04 -16.53 -3.32
N LEU A 40 0.71 -15.69 -2.59
CA LEU A 40 0.93 -15.86 -1.15
C LEU A 40 -0.37 -15.72 -0.36
N LYS A 41 -1.22 -14.74 -0.68
CA LYS A 41 -2.53 -14.55 -0.02
C LYS A 41 -3.45 -15.73 -0.28
N LYS A 42 -3.52 -16.21 -1.54
CA LYS A 42 -4.27 -17.42 -1.87
C LYS A 42 -3.76 -18.64 -1.08
N LYS A 43 -2.45 -18.85 -1.03
CA LYS A 43 -1.85 -19.96 -0.29
C LYS A 43 -2.13 -19.85 1.22
N LEU A 44 -2.11 -18.63 1.77
CA LEU A 44 -2.46 -18.35 3.16
C LEU A 44 -3.91 -18.76 3.49
N ASP A 45 -4.85 -18.48 2.59
CA ASP A 45 -6.26 -18.85 2.76
C ASP A 45 -6.49 -20.38 2.68
N GLU A 46 -5.64 -21.10 1.94
CA GLU A 46 -5.71 -22.55 1.74
C GLU A 46 -4.97 -23.36 2.83
N THR A 47 -4.16 -22.70 3.67
CA THR A 47 -3.29 -23.35 4.68
C THR A 47 -3.91 -23.32 6.05
N SER A 48 -3.87 -24.47 6.75
CA SER A 48 -4.32 -24.63 8.14
C SER A 48 -3.18 -24.84 9.14
N ASP A 49 -1.97 -25.09 8.67
CA ASP A 49 -0.79 -25.27 9.51
C ASP A 49 -0.29 -23.92 10.06
N ILE A 50 -0.22 -23.80 11.38
CA ILE A 50 0.11 -22.55 12.09
C ILE A 50 1.51 -22.06 11.71
N PHE A 51 2.49 -22.95 11.64
CA PHE A 51 3.87 -22.59 11.35
C PHE A 51 4.02 -22.11 9.90
N HIS A 52 3.33 -22.76 8.98
CA HIS A 52 3.29 -22.34 7.58
C HIS A 52 2.57 -21.01 7.41
N ILE A 53 1.46 -20.79 8.14
CA ILE A 53 0.75 -19.51 8.17
C ILE A 53 1.67 -18.37 8.60
N GLU A 54 2.47 -18.54 9.65
CA GLU A 54 3.41 -17.53 10.13
C GLU A 54 4.47 -17.19 9.08
N ARG A 55 5.05 -18.20 8.43
CA ARG A 55 6.01 -18.02 7.34
C ARG A 55 5.43 -17.23 6.15
N LEU A 56 4.21 -17.57 5.73
CA LEU A 56 3.52 -16.86 4.65
C LEU A 56 3.23 -15.40 5.01
N LYS A 57 2.80 -15.13 6.24
CA LYS A 57 2.57 -13.75 6.73
C LYS A 57 3.85 -12.93 6.72
N ILE A 58 4.96 -13.50 7.19
CA ILE A 58 6.27 -12.83 7.16
C ILE A 58 6.68 -12.48 5.73
N LEU A 59 6.50 -13.38 4.75
CA LEU A 59 6.80 -13.11 3.35
C LEU A 59 5.94 -11.98 2.78
N ILE A 60 4.65 -12.01 3.07
CA ILE A 60 3.71 -10.97 2.66
C ILE A 60 4.14 -9.61 3.23
N ASP A 61 4.42 -9.54 4.53
CA ASP A 61 4.83 -8.30 5.20
C ASP A 61 6.14 -7.73 4.61
N ILE A 62 7.14 -8.57 4.37
CA ILE A 62 8.41 -8.15 3.76
C ILE A 62 8.16 -7.55 2.37
N ILE A 63 7.37 -8.23 1.53
CA ILE A 63 7.09 -7.77 0.17
C ILE A 63 6.26 -6.48 0.18
N GLU A 64 5.24 -6.38 1.03
CA GLU A 64 4.41 -5.18 1.16
C GLU A 64 5.25 -3.98 1.63
N GLN A 65 6.14 -4.16 2.61
CA GLN A 65 7.07 -3.11 3.05
C GLN A 65 8.02 -2.66 1.94
N GLN A 66 8.61 -3.58 1.18
CA GLN A 66 9.47 -3.24 0.05
C GLN A 66 8.72 -2.46 -1.03
N CYS A 67 7.48 -2.85 -1.32
CA CYS A 67 6.62 -2.12 -2.27
C CYS A 67 6.38 -0.67 -1.84
N ILE A 68 6.13 -0.45 -0.54
CA ILE A 68 5.93 0.90 0.01
C ILE A 68 7.20 1.72 -0.11
N ILE A 69 8.34 1.16 0.32
CA ILE A 69 9.64 1.83 0.23
C ILE A 69 9.93 2.24 -1.21
N ASN A 70 9.69 1.36 -2.18
CA ASN A 70 9.91 1.64 -3.59
C ASN A 70 8.96 2.75 -4.10
N LYS A 71 7.67 2.73 -3.72
CA LYS A 71 6.70 3.77 -4.08
C LYS A 71 7.10 5.13 -3.49
N LEU A 72 7.53 5.17 -2.23
CA LEU A 72 8.00 6.40 -1.59
C LEU A 72 9.30 6.93 -2.21
N LYS A 73 10.25 6.05 -2.57
CA LYS A 73 11.45 6.44 -3.32
C LYS A 73 11.09 7.06 -4.66
N SER A 74 10.24 6.39 -5.44
CA SER A 74 9.78 6.92 -6.74
C SER A 74 9.08 8.27 -6.60
N TRP A 75 8.28 8.46 -5.54
CA TRP A 75 7.68 9.76 -5.25
C TRP A 75 8.75 10.81 -4.93
N SER A 76 9.73 10.50 -4.07
CA SER A 76 10.79 11.45 -3.68
C SER A 76 11.67 11.90 -4.85
N GLU A 77 11.77 11.10 -5.91
CA GLU A 77 12.54 11.41 -7.12
C GLU A 77 11.79 12.30 -8.12
N LYS A 78 10.44 12.39 -8.02
CA LYS A 78 9.60 13.12 -8.98
C LYS A 78 9.75 14.64 -8.92
N ARG A 79 10.43 15.23 -7.96
CA ARG A 79 10.50 16.70 -7.73
C ARG A 79 9.12 17.38 -7.69
N ASP A 80 8.07 16.61 -7.58
CA ASP A 80 6.71 17.08 -7.40
C ASP A 80 6.42 17.05 -5.90
N TYR A 81 6.06 18.20 -5.34
CA TYR A 81 5.80 18.35 -3.91
C TYR A 81 4.37 17.94 -3.53
N ASP A 82 3.73 17.07 -4.30
CA ASP A 82 2.43 16.50 -3.92
C ASP A 82 2.60 15.63 -2.66
N LEU A 83 2.20 16.21 -1.53
CA LEU A 83 2.23 15.53 -0.23
C LEU A 83 1.08 14.54 -0.04
N LEU A 84 0.06 14.56 -0.88
CA LEU A 84 -1.07 13.62 -0.80
C LEU A 84 -0.64 12.22 -1.24
N GLU A 85 0.19 12.10 -2.29
CA GLU A 85 0.64 10.81 -2.80
C GLU A 85 1.32 9.96 -1.70
N PRO A 86 2.37 10.43 -0.97
CA PRO A 86 3.00 9.63 0.09
C PRO A 86 2.06 9.37 1.26
N TYR A 87 1.16 10.31 1.58
CA TYR A 87 0.15 10.08 2.61
C TYR A 87 -0.78 8.93 2.23
N PHE A 88 -1.27 8.87 0.99
CA PHE A 88 -2.09 7.76 0.51
C PHE A 88 -1.32 6.44 0.48
N ILE A 89 -0.05 6.42 0.07
CA ILE A 89 0.79 5.22 0.07
C ILE A 89 0.85 4.63 1.48
N LEU A 90 1.20 5.44 2.49
CA LEU A 90 1.32 5.02 3.88
C LEU A 90 -0.03 4.62 4.49
N SER A 91 -1.08 5.39 4.20
CA SER A 91 -2.41 5.13 4.74
C SER A 91 -3.01 3.83 4.20
N LYS A 92 -2.83 3.53 2.90
CA LYS A 92 -3.26 2.25 2.30
C LYS A 92 -2.61 1.05 2.96
N TYR A 93 -1.34 1.17 3.33
CA TYR A 93 -0.65 0.11 4.07
C TYR A 93 -1.22 -0.08 5.47
N LYS A 94 -1.42 1.03 6.20
CA LYS A 94 -1.93 0.98 7.57
C LYS A 94 -3.39 0.53 7.65
N PHE A 95 -4.20 0.88 6.65
CA PHE A 95 -5.63 0.62 6.59
C PHE A 95 -6.05 -0.10 5.31
N PRO A 96 -5.58 -1.34 5.05
CA PRO A 96 -5.79 -2.03 3.77
C PRO A 96 -7.26 -2.32 3.46
N LYS A 97 -8.14 -2.33 4.47
CA LYS A 97 -9.59 -2.61 4.33
C LYS A 97 -10.43 -1.36 4.12
N ALA A 98 -9.85 -0.16 4.14
CA ALA A 98 -10.58 1.08 3.91
C ALA A 98 -11.03 1.18 2.44
N ASP A 99 -12.18 1.82 2.22
CA ASP A 99 -12.65 2.13 0.86
C ASP A 99 -11.87 3.31 0.28
N TRP A 100 -10.75 3.00 -0.34
CA TRP A 100 -9.83 4.00 -0.90
C TRP A 100 -10.41 4.75 -2.10
N ASN A 101 -11.38 4.18 -2.81
CA ASN A 101 -12.07 4.88 -3.89
C ASN A 101 -12.98 5.98 -3.31
N LYS A 102 -13.72 5.66 -2.25
CA LYS A 102 -14.54 6.64 -1.54
C LYS A 102 -13.69 7.75 -0.91
N ILE A 103 -12.61 7.39 -0.22
CA ILE A 103 -11.68 8.36 0.40
C ILE A 103 -11.07 9.27 -0.66
N GLY A 104 -10.60 8.72 -1.77
CA GLY A 104 -10.04 9.50 -2.88
C GLY A 104 -11.06 10.48 -3.46
N PHE A 105 -12.29 10.02 -3.71
CA PHE A 105 -13.37 10.88 -4.20
C PHE A 105 -13.68 12.03 -3.21
N GLN A 106 -13.81 11.72 -1.92
CA GLN A 106 -14.06 12.74 -0.89
C GLN A 106 -12.91 13.75 -0.80
N THR A 107 -11.65 13.29 -0.94
CA THR A 107 -10.49 14.18 -0.96
C THR A 107 -10.55 15.16 -2.13
N VAL A 108 -10.88 14.68 -3.33
CA VAL A 108 -11.03 15.55 -4.51
C VAL A 108 -12.15 16.57 -4.28
N MET A 109 -13.30 16.15 -3.75
CA MET A 109 -14.41 17.08 -3.46
C MET A 109 -14.01 18.19 -2.46
N ILE A 110 -13.22 17.85 -1.44
CA ILE A 110 -12.70 18.84 -0.48
C ILE A 110 -11.76 19.82 -1.17
N ILE A 111 -10.86 19.32 -2.01
CA ILE A 111 -9.91 20.16 -2.76
C ILE A 111 -10.67 21.14 -3.67
N GLU A 112 -11.63 20.64 -4.46
CA GLU A 112 -12.46 21.48 -5.34
C GLU A 112 -13.23 22.55 -4.56
N GLN A 113 -13.80 22.20 -3.41
CA GLN A 113 -14.49 23.17 -2.56
C GLN A 113 -13.53 24.23 -2.02
N VAL A 114 -12.33 23.84 -1.56
CA VAL A 114 -11.30 24.77 -1.10
C VAL A 114 -10.88 25.71 -2.23
N GLU A 115 -10.62 25.18 -3.43
CA GLU A 115 -10.23 25.99 -4.61
C GLU A 115 -11.31 27.00 -5.01
N ASN A 116 -12.59 26.64 -4.89
CA ASN A 116 -13.71 27.53 -5.22
C ASN A 116 -13.94 28.65 -4.18
N GLU A 117 -13.65 28.38 -2.91
CA GLU A 117 -13.91 29.36 -1.83
C GLU A 117 -12.68 30.22 -1.47
N LEU A 118 -11.46 29.72 -1.74
CA LEU A 118 -10.24 30.50 -1.54
C LEU A 118 -9.95 31.38 -2.76
N ASN A 119 -9.76 32.68 -2.50
CA ASN A 119 -9.28 33.63 -3.50
C ASN A 119 -8.15 34.50 -2.95
N HIS A 120 -7.44 35.19 -3.85
CA HIS A 120 -6.28 36.02 -3.50
C HIS A 120 -6.62 37.33 -2.78
N GLU A 121 -7.90 37.70 -2.68
CA GLU A 121 -8.36 38.90 -2.00
C GLU A 121 -8.58 38.67 -0.49
N LEU A 122 -8.64 37.40 -0.07
CA LEU A 122 -8.86 37.02 1.33
C LEU A 122 -7.60 37.24 2.16
N THR A 123 -7.81 37.78 3.35
CA THR A 123 -6.75 37.82 4.36
C THR A 123 -6.38 36.42 4.84
N PRO A 124 -5.15 36.19 5.35
CA PRO A 124 -4.75 34.89 5.88
C PRO A 124 -5.70 34.32 6.96
N LEU A 125 -6.29 35.21 7.77
CA LEU A 125 -7.25 34.80 8.80
C LEU A 125 -8.57 34.30 8.19
N GLU A 126 -9.05 34.93 7.15
CA GLU A 126 -10.26 34.52 6.41
C GLU A 126 -10.03 33.18 5.71
N GLN A 127 -8.86 32.99 5.09
CA GLN A 127 -8.48 31.72 4.45
C GLN A 127 -8.49 30.56 5.50
N VAL A 128 -7.90 30.78 6.68
CA VAL A 128 -7.90 29.77 7.75
C VAL A 128 -9.31 29.47 8.24
N LYS A 129 -10.19 30.47 8.35
CA LYS A 129 -11.60 30.25 8.75
C LYS A 129 -12.36 29.42 7.73
N ILE A 130 -12.17 29.67 6.43
CA ILE A 130 -12.78 28.91 5.35
C ILE A 130 -12.27 27.46 5.39
N LEU A 131 -10.97 27.25 5.46
CA LEU A 131 -10.39 25.91 5.55
C LEU A 131 -10.95 25.13 6.75
N ASN A 132 -11.01 25.75 7.93
CA ASN A 132 -11.57 25.11 9.11
C ASN A 132 -13.07 24.78 8.92
N HIS A 133 -13.84 25.65 8.28
CA HIS A 133 -15.25 25.40 8.00
C HIS A 133 -15.41 24.20 7.08
N ILE A 134 -14.68 24.15 5.97
CA ILE A 134 -14.76 23.05 4.98
C ILE A 134 -14.33 21.73 5.61
N ILE A 135 -13.20 21.70 6.34
CA ILE A 135 -12.61 20.45 6.84
C ILE A 135 -13.37 19.89 8.05
N PHE A 136 -13.86 20.74 8.94
CA PHE A 136 -14.43 20.29 10.21
C PHE A 136 -15.95 20.41 10.33
N LEU A 137 -16.60 21.23 9.51
CA LEU A 137 -18.05 21.48 9.61
C LEU A 137 -18.80 21.16 8.30
N GLY A 138 -18.10 20.93 7.21
CA GLY A 138 -18.69 20.66 5.87
C GLY A 138 -19.10 19.23 5.61
N PHE A 139 -18.97 18.30 6.59
CA PHE A 139 -19.33 16.89 6.48
C PHE A 139 -20.23 16.46 7.62
#